data_76d982764414cd4c96c24095c5b9732f
#
_entry.id   76d982764414cd4c96c24095c5b9732f
#
_cell.length_a   1.000
_cell.length_b   1.000
_cell.length_c   1.000
_cell.angle_alpha   90.00
_cell.angle_beta   90.00
_cell.angle_gamma   90.00
#
_symmetry.space_group_name_H-M   'P 1'
#
loop_
_entity.id
_entity.type
_entity.pdbx_description
1 polymer ?
#
loop_
_entity_poly.entity_id
_entity_poly.type
_entity_poly.pdbx_seq_one_letter_code
_entity_poly.pdbx_strand_id
1 'polypeptide(L)'
;MEALKQGADALFILLGGIMVLAMHAGFAFLELGTVRKKNQVNALVKILVDFSVSTVVYFVVGYSVAYGTGFFVGAEQLAAKNGYELVKFFFLLTFAAAIPAIISGGIAERAKFWPQLIATAVIVGFVYPFFEGIAWNQHFGVQAWIKTVTGDEFHDFAGSVVVHAVGGWIALPAVILLGARYNRYRKDGQISAHPPSSIPFLALGAWILIVGWFGFNVMSAQTLDKISGLVAVNSLMAMVGGTITALLMGKNDPGFVHNGPLAGLVAVCAGSDLMHPLGALVVGCVAGALFVIMFTLTQNKWKIDDVLGVWPLHGLCGTWGGIAAGIFGSQSLGGLGGVNLNAQLMGTALGVGWALLGGLVVYGSLKVLMGIKMSPEEEYEGADLTVHKISATPDREVSW
;
A
#
# COMPACT_ATOMS: atom_id res chain seq x y z
N MET A 1 -23.06 -29.79 -6.10
CA MET A 1 -22.40 -28.83 -7.01
C MET A 1 -22.24 -27.46 -6.34
N GLU A 2 -23.31 -26.87 -5.80
CA GLU A 2 -23.28 -25.54 -5.13
C GLU A 2 -22.35 -25.50 -3.92
N ALA A 3 -22.40 -26.48 -3.03
CA ALA A 3 -21.53 -26.55 -1.85
C ALA A 3 -20.05 -26.68 -2.21
N LEU A 4 -19.72 -27.38 -3.31
CA LEU A 4 -18.35 -27.49 -3.81
C LEU A 4 -17.87 -26.15 -4.37
N LYS A 5 -18.72 -25.45 -5.12
CA LYS A 5 -18.42 -24.11 -5.63
C LYS A 5 -18.16 -23.12 -4.48
N GLN A 6 -19.08 -23.05 -3.52
CA GLN A 6 -18.94 -22.18 -2.35
C GLN A 6 -17.68 -22.48 -1.52
N GLY A 7 -17.36 -23.76 -1.33
CA GLY A 7 -16.14 -24.16 -0.64
C GLY A 7 -14.87 -23.77 -1.41
N ALA A 8 -14.89 -23.92 -2.75
CA ALA A 8 -13.78 -23.54 -3.60
C ALA A 8 -13.56 -22.01 -3.62
N ASP A 9 -14.64 -21.24 -3.71
CA ASP A 9 -14.57 -19.77 -3.67
C ASP A 9 -14.06 -19.28 -2.30
N ALA A 10 -14.53 -19.86 -1.20
CA ALA A 10 -14.05 -19.54 0.15
C ALA A 10 -12.55 -19.87 0.31
N LEU A 11 -12.10 -21.04 -0.17
CA LEU A 11 -10.68 -21.42 -0.16
C LEU A 11 -9.84 -20.48 -1.02
N PHE A 12 -10.34 -20.08 -2.19
CA PHE A 12 -9.65 -19.16 -3.09
C PHE A 12 -9.37 -17.80 -2.41
N ILE A 13 -10.38 -17.19 -1.79
CA ILE A 13 -10.19 -15.92 -1.07
C ILE A 13 -9.33 -16.10 0.18
N LEU A 14 -9.48 -17.22 0.91
CA LEU A 14 -8.66 -17.51 2.09
C LEU A 14 -7.17 -17.58 1.74
N LEU A 15 -6.82 -18.26 0.65
CA LEU A 15 -5.45 -18.27 0.14
C LEU A 15 -4.96 -16.87 -0.22
N GLY A 16 -5.82 -16.05 -0.84
CA GLY A 16 -5.53 -14.64 -1.09
C GLY A 16 -5.21 -13.87 0.18
N GLY A 17 -6.05 -14.01 1.20
CA GLY A 17 -5.83 -13.38 2.52
C GLY A 17 -4.51 -13.80 3.16
N ILE A 18 -4.16 -15.10 3.10
CA ILE A 18 -2.88 -15.63 3.62
C ILE A 18 -1.70 -15.05 2.82
N MET A 19 -1.79 -14.98 1.50
CA MET A 19 -0.71 -14.41 0.67
C MET A 19 -0.51 -12.91 0.94
N VAL A 20 -1.60 -12.15 1.09
CA VAL A 20 -1.51 -10.72 1.42
C VAL A 20 -1.08 -10.49 2.87
N LEU A 21 -1.44 -11.38 3.81
CA LEU A 21 -0.87 -11.36 5.15
C LEU A 21 0.66 -11.54 5.10
N ALA A 22 1.16 -12.44 4.27
CA ALA A 22 2.61 -12.61 4.07
C ALA A 22 3.28 -11.34 3.51
N MET A 23 2.57 -10.49 2.74
CA MET A 23 3.11 -9.20 2.29
C MET A 23 3.47 -8.27 3.45
N HIS A 24 2.82 -8.39 4.62
CA HIS A 24 3.20 -7.58 5.80
C HIS A 24 4.60 -7.95 6.30
N ALA A 25 4.99 -9.24 6.25
CA ALA A 25 6.39 -9.62 6.46
C ALA A 25 7.29 -9.02 5.36
N GLY A 26 6.81 -8.99 4.11
CA GLY A 26 7.52 -8.33 3.01
C GLY A 26 7.79 -6.84 3.28
N PHE A 27 6.78 -6.08 3.72
CA PHE A 27 6.95 -4.68 4.14
C PHE A 27 7.94 -4.55 5.29
N ALA A 28 7.86 -5.41 6.30
CA ALA A 28 8.76 -5.38 7.44
C ALA A 28 10.22 -5.61 7.04
N PHE A 29 10.52 -6.58 6.18
CA PHE A 29 11.87 -6.86 5.71
C PHE A 29 12.37 -5.83 4.69
N LEU A 30 11.50 -5.30 3.82
CA LEU A 30 11.85 -4.21 2.90
C LEU A 30 12.24 -2.94 3.69
N GLU A 31 11.45 -2.58 4.70
CA GLU A 31 11.75 -1.45 5.58
C GLU A 31 13.02 -1.71 6.39
N LEU A 32 13.16 -2.88 7.03
CA LEU A 32 14.36 -3.27 7.77
C LEU A 32 15.62 -3.15 6.92
N GLY A 33 15.59 -3.65 5.69
CA GLY A 33 16.72 -3.59 4.78
C GLY A 33 17.08 -2.17 4.33
N THR A 34 16.11 -1.27 4.33
CA THR A 34 16.26 0.12 3.87
C THR A 34 16.72 1.06 4.98
N VAL A 35 16.11 1.00 6.17
CA VAL A 35 16.44 1.90 7.30
C VAL A 35 17.84 1.67 7.83
N ARG A 36 18.41 2.68 8.53
CA ARG A 36 19.70 2.53 9.21
C ARG A 36 19.62 1.46 10.30
N LYS A 37 20.72 0.76 10.56
CA LYS A 37 20.82 -0.39 11.50
C LYS A 37 20.18 -0.15 12.87
N LYS A 38 20.25 1.06 13.37
CA LYS A 38 19.70 1.48 14.67
C LYS A 38 18.15 1.65 14.69
N ASN A 39 17.47 1.30 13.59
CA ASN A 39 16.01 1.37 13.46
C ASN A 39 15.41 0.06 12.91
N GLN A 40 16.18 -1.01 12.85
CA GLN A 40 15.76 -2.29 12.26
C GLN A 40 14.75 -3.03 13.14
N VAL A 41 14.94 -3.05 14.46
CA VAL A 41 13.96 -3.64 15.40
C VAL A 41 12.63 -2.87 15.32
N ASN A 42 12.72 -1.53 15.31
CA ASN A 42 11.52 -0.70 15.21
C ASN A 42 10.74 -0.95 13.91
N ALA A 43 11.42 -1.16 12.79
CA ALA A 43 10.76 -1.49 11.53
C ALA A 43 9.95 -2.80 11.63
N LEU A 44 10.55 -3.85 12.19
CA LEU A 44 9.88 -5.15 12.36
C LEU A 44 8.70 -5.07 13.32
N VAL A 45 8.91 -4.49 14.52
CA VAL A 45 7.87 -4.41 15.56
C VAL A 45 6.72 -3.53 15.10
N LYS A 46 7.01 -2.38 14.48
CA LYS A 46 6.00 -1.42 14.06
C LYS A 46 5.03 -2.03 13.04
N ILE A 47 5.51 -2.71 12.01
CA ILE A 47 4.64 -3.34 10.99
C ILE A 47 3.72 -4.40 11.63
N LEU A 48 4.23 -5.23 12.54
CA LEU A 48 3.42 -6.24 13.22
C LEU A 48 2.36 -5.61 14.12
N VAL A 49 2.71 -4.54 14.84
CA VAL A 49 1.77 -3.86 15.74
C VAL A 49 0.75 -3.05 14.95
N ASP A 50 1.15 -2.38 13.86
CA ASP A 50 0.23 -1.70 12.94
C ASP A 50 -0.80 -2.68 12.36
N PHE A 51 -0.37 -3.89 11.96
CA PHE A 51 -1.29 -4.96 11.52
C PHE A 51 -2.26 -5.37 12.63
N SER A 52 -1.77 -5.52 13.86
CA SER A 52 -2.60 -5.92 15.01
C SER A 52 -3.65 -4.86 15.35
N VAL A 53 -3.26 -3.58 15.38
CA VAL A 53 -4.18 -2.45 15.58
C VAL A 53 -5.20 -2.40 14.44
N SER A 54 -4.74 -2.52 13.19
CA SER A 54 -5.61 -2.56 12.01
C SER A 54 -6.65 -3.65 12.10
N THR A 55 -6.26 -4.87 12.53
CA THR A 55 -7.17 -6.00 12.68
C THR A 55 -8.32 -5.68 13.63
N VAL A 56 -7.99 -5.18 14.82
CA VAL A 56 -9.01 -4.87 15.83
C VAL A 56 -9.92 -3.74 15.36
N VAL A 57 -9.34 -2.66 14.86
CA VAL A 57 -10.11 -1.46 14.47
C VAL A 57 -10.97 -1.73 13.23
N TYR A 58 -10.44 -2.45 12.25
CA TYR A 58 -11.21 -2.80 11.05
C TYR A 58 -12.36 -3.77 11.39
N PHE A 59 -12.13 -4.73 12.31
CA PHE A 59 -13.18 -5.63 12.81
C PHE A 59 -14.30 -4.87 13.52
N VAL A 60 -13.94 -3.93 14.40
CA VAL A 60 -14.91 -3.21 15.26
C VAL A 60 -15.65 -2.11 14.50
N VAL A 61 -14.96 -1.39 13.61
CA VAL A 61 -15.48 -0.17 12.98
C VAL A 61 -15.33 -0.20 11.46
N GLY A 62 -14.10 -0.38 10.96
CA GLY A 62 -13.78 -0.12 9.56
C GLY A 62 -14.62 -0.92 8.57
N TYR A 63 -14.81 -2.23 8.82
CA TYR A 63 -15.62 -3.07 7.95
C TYR A 63 -17.08 -2.60 7.88
N SER A 64 -17.63 -2.15 9.02
CA SER A 64 -18.98 -1.59 9.05
C SER A 64 -19.08 -0.27 8.28
N VAL A 65 -18.06 0.56 8.31
CA VAL A 65 -18.00 1.79 7.52
C VAL A 65 -17.99 1.48 6.01
N ALA A 66 -17.20 0.50 5.58
CA ALA A 66 -17.08 0.14 4.17
C ALA A 66 -18.29 -0.65 3.64
N TYR A 67 -18.79 -1.62 4.42
CA TYR A 67 -19.76 -2.62 3.93
C TYR A 67 -21.13 -2.57 4.60
N GLY A 68 -21.33 -1.71 5.60
CA GLY A 68 -22.61 -1.58 6.32
C GLY A 68 -22.98 -2.79 7.18
N THR A 69 -22.06 -3.73 7.38
CA THR A 69 -22.23 -4.94 8.19
C THR A 69 -21.13 -5.05 9.23
N GLY A 70 -21.43 -5.73 10.34
CA GLY A 70 -20.48 -5.90 11.44
C GLY A 70 -20.58 -7.30 12.05
N PHE A 71 -19.67 -7.60 12.97
CA PHE A 71 -19.45 -8.93 13.51
C PHE A 71 -19.90 -9.08 14.97
N PHE A 72 -20.65 -8.12 15.51
CA PHE A 72 -21.22 -8.19 16.86
C PHE A 72 -22.50 -9.02 16.90
N VAL A 73 -22.39 -10.26 16.44
CA VAL A 73 -23.47 -11.26 16.36
C VAL A 73 -22.98 -12.60 16.90
N GLY A 74 -23.88 -13.55 17.12
CA GLY A 74 -23.52 -14.87 17.64
C GLY A 74 -22.64 -15.68 16.68
N ALA A 75 -21.79 -16.55 17.23
CA ALA A 75 -20.87 -17.38 16.45
C ALA A 75 -21.57 -18.27 15.40
N GLU A 76 -22.78 -18.74 15.71
CA GLU A 76 -23.62 -19.54 14.78
C GLU A 76 -23.93 -18.70 13.50
N GLN A 77 -24.29 -17.43 13.68
CA GLN A 77 -24.56 -16.53 12.56
C GLN A 77 -23.30 -16.22 11.76
N LEU A 78 -22.15 -16.05 12.42
CA LEU A 78 -20.86 -15.83 11.78
C LEU A 78 -20.39 -17.07 10.97
N ALA A 79 -20.71 -18.28 11.44
CA ALA A 79 -20.37 -19.52 10.76
C ALA A 79 -21.31 -19.83 9.57
N ALA A 80 -22.40 -19.10 9.40
CA ALA A 80 -23.33 -19.32 8.29
C ALA A 80 -22.62 -19.20 6.93
N LYS A 81 -23.12 -19.93 5.92
CA LYS A 81 -22.54 -19.96 4.58
C LYS A 81 -21.03 -20.28 4.57
N ASN A 82 -20.62 -21.27 5.37
CA ASN A 82 -19.21 -21.69 5.54
C ASN A 82 -18.28 -20.56 6.06
N GLY A 83 -18.81 -19.57 6.77
CA GLY A 83 -18.03 -18.43 7.27
C GLY A 83 -17.51 -17.52 6.16
N TYR A 84 -18.12 -17.54 4.98
CA TYR A 84 -17.64 -16.77 3.81
C TYR A 84 -17.42 -15.28 4.10
N GLU A 85 -18.32 -14.66 4.88
CA GLU A 85 -18.20 -13.26 5.25
C GLU A 85 -16.97 -13.00 6.14
N LEU A 86 -16.61 -13.93 7.02
CA LEU A 86 -15.39 -13.85 7.81
C LEU A 86 -14.13 -14.03 6.95
N VAL A 87 -14.18 -14.90 5.95
CA VAL A 87 -13.07 -15.09 5.00
C VAL A 87 -12.89 -13.84 4.14
N LYS A 88 -14.00 -13.25 3.68
CA LYS A 88 -13.99 -11.97 2.96
C LYS A 88 -13.44 -10.83 3.84
N PHE A 89 -13.89 -10.73 5.08
CA PHE A 89 -13.34 -9.80 6.07
C PHE A 89 -11.82 -9.98 6.21
N PHE A 90 -11.33 -11.23 6.40
CA PHE A 90 -9.91 -11.49 6.54
C PHE A 90 -9.12 -11.01 5.31
N PHE A 91 -9.61 -11.30 4.11
CA PHE A 91 -9.00 -10.83 2.86
C PHE A 91 -8.94 -9.29 2.80
N LEU A 92 -10.06 -8.60 3.02
CA LEU A 92 -10.15 -7.14 2.94
C LEU A 92 -9.41 -6.44 4.08
N LEU A 93 -9.36 -7.04 5.29
CA LEU A 93 -8.52 -6.58 6.38
C LEU A 93 -7.05 -6.45 5.95
N THR A 94 -6.54 -7.44 5.23
CA THR A 94 -5.12 -7.40 4.80
C THR A 94 -4.83 -6.25 3.84
N PHE A 95 -5.82 -5.79 3.09
CA PHE A 95 -5.75 -4.58 2.25
C PHE A 95 -5.78 -3.30 3.11
N ALA A 96 -6.72 -3.22 4.05
CA ALA A 96 -6.82 -2.10 4.98
C ALA A 96 -5.53 -1.91 5.80
N ALA A 97 -4.95 -3.01 6.30
CA ALA A 97 -3.70 -3.00 7.05
C ALA A 97 -2.46 -2.68 6.20
N ALA A 98 -2.53 -2.82 4.87
CA ALA A 98 -1.46 -2.39 3.98
C ALA A 98 -1.28 -0.85 3.98
N ILE A 99 -2.33 -0.08 4.27
CA ILE A 99 -2.25 1.39 4.30
C ILE A 99 -1.22 1.90 5.34
N PRO A 100 -1.31 1.56 6.64
CA PRO A 100 -0.31 1.97 7.61
C PRO A 100 1.08 1.38 7.32
N ALA A 101 1.17 0.15 6.77
CA ALA A 101 2.45 -0.43 6.35
C ALA A 101 3.13 0.39 5.24
N ILE A 102 2.37 0.88 4.26
CA ILE A 102 2.85 1.81 3.23
C ILE A 102 3.34 3.12 3.88
N ILE A 103 2.51 3.75 4.69
CA ILE A 103 2.84 5.03 5.35
C ILE A 103 4.11 4.90 6.21
N SER A 104 4.25 3.77 6.91
CA SER A 104 5.41 3.42 7.73
C SER A 104 6.74 3.66 7.02
N GLY A 105 6.87 3.20 5.77
CA GLY A 105 8.07 3.38 4.98
C GLY A 105 8.44 4.85 4.72
N GLY A 106 7.45 5.73 4.54
CA GLY A 106 7.70 7.16 4.29
C GLY A 106 8.21 7.92 5.51
N ILE A 107 7.68 7.59 6.69
CA ILE A 107 7.97 8.26 7.97
C ILE A 107 9.03 7.55 8.81
N ALA A 108 9.59 6.47 8.31
CA ALA A 108 10.57 5.64 9.01
C ALA A 108 11.71 6.45 9.65
N GLU A 109 12.32 5.89 10.69
CA GLU A 109 13.47 6.41 11.44
C GLU A 109 13.23 7.67 12.29
N ARG A 110 12.08 8.37 12.16
CA ARG A 110 11.83 9.62 12.87
C ARG A 110 10.42 9.79 13.42
N ALA A 111 9.49 8.94 13.04
CA ALA A 111 8.14 8.98 13.60
C ALA A 111 8.11 8.39 15.00
N LYS A 112 7.40 9.05 15.92
CA LYS A 112 7.10 8.50 17.24
C LYS A 112 6.18 7.30 17.13
N PHE A 113 6.47 6.27 17.92
CA PHE A 113 5.77 4.98 17.87
C PHE A 113 4.27 5.09 18.18
N TRP A 114 3.90 5.66 19.34
CA TRP A 114 2.50 5.74 19.77
C TRP A 114 1.61 6.64 18.89
N PRO A 115 2.03 7.85 18.48
CA PRO A 115 1.27 8.65 17.54
C PRO A 115 0.99 7.94 16.22
N GLN A 116 1.96 7.13 15.73
CA GLN A 116 1.76 6.32 14.52
C GLN A 116 0.64 5.28 14.73
N LEU A 117 0.59 4.58 15.85
CA LEU A 117 -0.46 3.60 16.12
C LEU A 117 -1.85 4.24 16.22
N ILE A 118 -1.94 5.45 16.78
CA ILE A 118 -3.21 6.21 16.79
C ILE A 118 -3.59 6.62 15.37
N ALA A 119 -2.63 7.07 14.55
CA ALA A 119 -2.89 7.34 13.14
C ALA A 119 -3.42 6.10 12.41
N THR A 120 -2.78 4.94 12.62
CA THR A 120 -3.24 3.64 12.10
C THR A 120 -4.69 3.37 12.46
N ALA A 121 -5.07 3.53 13.74
CA ALA A 121 -6.43 3.29 14.20
C ALA A 121 -7.46 4.21 13.49
N VAL A 122 -7.16 5.50 13.36
CA VAL A 122 -8.07 6.46 12.69
C VAL A 122 -8.14 6.20 11.18
N ILE A 123 -7.01 5.93 10.54
CA ILE A 123 -6.95 5.70 9.10
C ILE A 123 -7.71 4.42 8.73
N VAL A 124 -7.46 3.32 9.43
CA VAL A 124 -8.08 2.01 9.15
C VAL A 124 -9.52 1.93 9.65
N GLY A 125 -9.88 2.73 10.67
CA GLY A 125 -11.27 2.80 11.15
C GLY A 125 -12.19 3.65 10.28
N PHE A 126 -11.69 4.70 9.64
CA PHE A 126 -12.54 5.70 8.99
C PHE A 126 -12.03 6.14 7.62
N VAL A 127 -10.77 6.59 7.50
CA VAL A 127 -10.29 7.25 6.27
C VAL A 127 -10.28 6.27 5.09
N TYR A 128 -9.62 5.14 5.25
CA TYR A 128 -9.54 4.10 4.23
C TYR A 128 -10.90 3.45 3.95
N PRO A 129 -11.66 2.97 4.97
CA PRO A 129 -12.92 2.28 4.73
C PRO A 129 -13.98 3.14 4.06
N PHE A 130 -13.94 4.44 4.25
CA PHE A 130 -14.85 5.35 3.57
C PHE A 130 -14.68 5.30 2.05
N PHE A 131 -13.44 5.39 1.55
CA PHE A 131 -13.18 5.32 0.12
C PHE A 131 -13.30 3.90 -0.43
N GLU A 132 -12.92 2.89 0.35
CA GLU A 132 -13.17 1.48 0.05
C GLU A 132 -14.67 1.21 -0.20
N GLY A 133 -15.52 1.70 0.70
CA GLY A 133 -16.98 1.57 0.57
C GLY A 133 -17.56 2.29 -0.66
N ILE A 134 -17.01 3.42 -1.06
CA ILE A 134 -17.35 4.10 -2.31
C ILE A 134 -16.99 3.21 -3.50
N ALA A 135 -15.76 2.76 -3.58
CA ALA A 135 -15.23 2.10 -4.77
C ALA A 135 -15.76 0.66 -4.93
N TRP A 136 -15.79 -0.13 -3.85
CA TRP A 136 -16.09 -1.55 -3.91
C TRP A 136 -17.46 -1.96 -3.37
N ASN A 137 -18.17 -1.10 -2.66
CA ASN A 137 -19.49 -1.37 -2.14
C ASN A 137 -20.57 -0.37 -2.55
N GLN A 138 -20.24 0.56 -3.44
CA GLN A 138 -21.17 1.58 -3.98
C GLN A 138 -21.86 2.44 -2.89
N HIS A 139 -21.27 2.52 -1.69
CA HIS A 139 -21.80 3.32 -0.60
C HIS A 139 -21.82 4.81 -0.94
N PHE A 140 -22.66 5.54 -0.25
CA PHE A 140 -22.79 7.01 -0.31
C PHE A 140 -23.23 7.56 -1.67
N GLY A 141 -23.64 6.72 -2.62
CA GLY A 141 -24.15 7.15 -3.93
C GLY A 141 -23.12 7.79 -4.86
N VAL A 142 -21.83 7.77 -4.50
CA VAL A 142 -20.75 8.43 -5.28
C VAL A 142 -20.54 7.73 -6.62
N GLN A 143 -20.57 6.40 -6.68
CA GLN A 143 -20.46 5.66 -7.93
C GLN A 143 -21.63 5.97 -8.89
N ALA A 144 -22.85 6.04 -8.38
CA ALA A 144 -24.03 6.43 -9.18
C ALA A 144 -23.89 7.86 -9.72
N TRP A 145 -23.34 8.77 -8.91
CA TRP A 145 -23.08 10.14 -9.35
C TRP A 145 -21.98 10.18 -10.44
N ILE A 146 -20.84 9.45 -10.27
CA ILE A 146 -19.80 9.33 -11.30
C ILE A 146 -20.42 8.84 -12.61
N LYS A 147 -21.21 7.76 -12.56
CA LYS A 147 -21.90 7.19 -13.72
C LYS A 147 -22.83 8.19 -14.42
N THR A 148 -23.56 8.98 -13.64
CA THR A 148 -24.45 10.02 -14.20
C THR A 148 -23.68 11.09 -14.96
N VAL A 149 -22.48 11.47 -14.46
CA VAL A 149 -21.69 12.56 -15.05
C VAL A 149 -20.81 12.07 -16.21
N THR A 150 -20.27 10.85 -16.13
CA THR A 150 -19.26 10.35 -17.07
C THR A 150 -19.78 9.26 -18.01
N GLY A 151 -20.92 8.67 -17.71
CA GLY A 151 -21.52 7.55 -18.45
C GLY A 151 -21.14 6.17 -17.92
N ASP A 152 -20.17 6.06 -16.99
CA ASP A 152 -19.71 4.79 -16.43
C ASP A 152 -19.30 4.95 -14.95
N GLU A 153 -19.11 3.82 -14.26
CA GLU A 153 -18.62 3.77 -12.89
C GLU A 153 -17.08 3.80 -12.85
N PHE A 154 -16.52 4.26 -11.74
CA PHE A 154 -15.10 4.13 -11.46
C PHE A 154 -14.75 2.67 -11.18
N HIS A 155 -13.77 2.15 -11.91
CA HIS A 155 -13.29 0.78 -11.79
C HIS A 155 -11.90 0.73 -11.16
N ASP A 156 -11.77 -0.01 -10.07
CA ASP A 156 -10.48 -0.32 -9.43
C ASP A 156 -10.51 -1.77 -8.92
N PHE A 157 -10.06 -2.69 -9.78
CA PHE A 157 -10.24 -4.13 -9.55
C PHE A 157 -9.60 -4.62 -8.26
N ALA A 158 -8.35 -4.26 -8.02
CA ALA A 158 -7.58 -4.72 -6.87
C ALA A 158 -6.93 -3.59 -6.05
N GLY A 159 -7.20 -2.31 -6.34
CA GLY A 159 -6.82 -1.22 -5.44
C GLY A 159 -5.58 -0.42 -5.83
N SER A 160 -5.33 -0.17 -7.13
CA SER A 160 -4.32 0.85 -7.50
C SER A 160 -4.60 2.17 -6.80
N VAL A 161 -5.87 2.59 -6.76
CA VAL A 161 -6.28 3.84 -6.10
C VAL A 161 -6.72 3.56 -4.67
N VAL A 162 -7.66 2.62 -4.47
CA VAL A 162 -8.26 2.32 -3.15
C VAL A 162 -7.21 2.01 -2.10
N VAL A 163 -6.17 1.30 -2.46
CA VAL A 163 -5.10 0.91 -1.51
C VAL A 163 -3.86 1.76 -1.73
N HIS A 164 -3.26 1.67 -2.90
CA HIS A 164 -1.90 2.22 -3.10
C HIS A 164 -1.90 3.74 -3.23
N ALA A 165 -2.74 4.32 -4.07
CA ALA A 165 -2.82 5.78 -4.14
C ALA A 165 -3.27 6.36 -2.80
N VAL A 166 -4.31 5.80 -2.17
CA VAL A 166 -4.77 6.27 -0.85
C VAL A 166 -3.64 6.20 0.17
N GLY A 167 -2.95 5.07 0.31
CA GLY A 167 -1.82 4.93 1.25
C GLY A 167 -0.69 5.92 0.96
N GLY A 168 -0.26 6.03 -0.30
CA GLY A 168 0.82 6.92 -0.71
C GLY A 168 0.49 8.41 -0.58
N TRP A 169 -0.77 8.81 -0.89
CA TRP A 169 -1.21 10.21 -0.74
C TRP A 169 -1.53 10.60 0.71
N ILE A 170 -1.86 9.65 1.60
CA ILE A 170 -1.86 9.89 3.06
C ILE A 170 -0.42 10.04 3.58
N ALA A 171 0.52 9.26 3.06
CA ALA A 171 1.91 9.33 3.48
C ALA A 171 2.58 10.67 3.15
N LEU A 172 2.25 11.32 2.04
CA LEU A 172 2.86 12.59 1.65
C LEU A 172 2.69 13.70 2.71
N PRO A 173 1.48 14.06 3.17
CA PRO A 173 1.32 15.02 4.27
C PRO A 173 1.98 14.54 5.57
N ALA A 174 1.96 13.24 5.88
CA ALA A 174 2.66 12.70 7.05
C ALA A 174 4.17 13.01 6.98
N VAL A 175 4.82 12.71 5.84
CA VAL A 175 6.24 12.98 5.59
C VAL A 175 6.55 14.47 5.69
N ILE A 176 5.72 15.34 5.08
CA ILE A 176 5.91 16.79 5.11
C ILE A 176 5.75 17.35 6.54
N LEU A 177 4.73 16.90 7.26
CA LEU A 177 4.46 17.36 8.63
C LEU A 177 5.52 16.92 9.64
N LEU A 178 6.12 15.72 9.46
CA LEU A 178 7.26 15.26 10.26
C LEU A 178 8.54 16.02 9.90
N GLY A 179 8.69 16.42 8.65
CA GLY A 179 9.94 16.98 8.13
C GLY A 179 11.03 15.93 7.92
N ALA A 180 12.22 16.38 7.54
CA ALA A 180 13.34 15.49 7.23
C ALA A 180 13.97 14.87 8.49
N ARG A 181 14.64 13.71 8.31
CA ARG A 181 15.51 13.10 9.32
C ARG A 181 16.63 14.06 9.73
N TYR A 182 17.08 13.95 10.97
CA TYR A 182 18.16 14.77 11.49
C TYR A 182 19.40 14.72 10.57
N ASN A 183 19.91 15.90 10.17
CA ASN A 183 21.04 16.07 9.28
C ASN A 183 20.88 15.47 7.86
N ARG A 184 19.67 15.13 7.41
CA ARG A 184 19.45 14.66 6.03
C ARG A 184 19.78 15.72 5.00
N TYR A 185 19.27 16.94 5.19
CA TYR A 185 19.54 18.11 4.36
C TYR A 185 20.33 19.12 5.17
N ARG A 186 21.60 19.31 4.82
CA ARG A 186 22.53 20.18 5.54
C ARG A 186 22.35 21.64 5.14
N LYS A 187 22.78 22.54 6.04
CA LYS A 187 22.73 24.02 5.80
C LYS A 187 23.62 24.46 4.63
N ASP A 188 24.69 23.72 4.36
CA ASP A 188 25.60 23.94 3.22
C ASP A 188 25.03 23.46 1.87
N GLY A 189 23.78 22.97 1.86
CA GLY A 189 23.11 22.45 0.66
C GLY A 189 23.40 20.98 0.36
N GLN A 190 24.33 20.34 1.06
CA GLN A 190 24.65 18.92 0.87
C GLN A 190 23.52 18.02 1.37
N ILE A 191 23.35 16.89 0.70
CA ILE A 191 22.41 15.82 1.09
C ILE A 191 23.21 14.67 1.67
N SER A 192 22.95 14.35 2.94
CA SER A 192 23.60 13.19 3.57
C SER A 192 23.08 11.90 2.96
N ALA A 193 23.98 11.04 2.47
CA ALA A 193 23.62 9.73 1.96
C ALA A 193 23.15 8.83 3.12
N HIS A 194 22.01 8.19 2.93
CA HIS A 194 21.50 7.15 3.82
C HIS A 194 21.21 5.91 2.97
N PRO A 195 22.23 5.14 2.58
CA PRO A 195 22.05 3.94 1.78
C PRO A 195 21.29 2.87 2.58
N PRO A 196 20.63 1.92 1.91
CA PRO A 196 20.04 0.76 2.56
C PRO A 196 21.06 0.05 3.46
N SER A 197 20.62 -0.34 4.66
CA SER A 197 21.52 -0.98 5.64
C SER A 197 21.77 -2.46 5.36
N SER A 198 20.86 -3.12 4.62
CA SER A 198 20.97 -4.54 4.27
C SER A 198 20.25 -4.85 2.96
N ILE A 199 21.01 -4.95 1.88
CA ILE A 199 20.47 -5.34 0.57
C ILE A 199 19.82 -6.74 0.59
N PRO A 200 20.40 -7.77 1.26
CA PRO A 200 19.72 -9.08 1.33
C PRO A 200 18.31 -9.03 1.95
N PHE A 201 18.12 -8.28 3.04
CA PHE A 201 16.78 -8.15 3.64
C PHE A 201 15.84 -7.28 2.80
N LEU A 202 16.33 -6.22 2.18
CA LEU A 202 15.57 -5.44 1.22
C LEU A 202 15.07 -6.32 0.06
N ALA A 203 15.95 -7.13 -0.51
CA ALA A 203 15.62 -8.08 -1.57
C ALA A 203 14.61 -9.13 -1.12
N LEU A 204 14.79 -9.71 0.07
CA LEU A 204 13.87 -10.68 0.67
C LEU A 204 12.47 -10.06 0.82
N GLY A 205 12.39 -8.85 1.38
CA GLY A 205 11.14 -8.12 1.52
C GLY A 205 10.44 -7.90 0.17
N ALA A 206 11.19 -7.44 -0.84
CA ALA A 206 10.66 -7.24 -2.18
C ALA A 206 10.11 -8.55 -2.79
N TRP A 207 10.81 -9.67 -2.67
CA TRP A 207 10.35 -10.96 -3.17
C TRP A 207 9.10 -11.47 -2.46
N ILE A 208 9.01 -11.33 -1.13
CA ILE A 208 7.80 -11.70 -0.38
C ILE A 208 6.61 -10.84 -0.85
N LEU A 209 6.82 -9.53 -1.05
CA LEU A 209 5.80 -8.64 -1.61
C LEU A 209 5.36 -9.08 -3.00
N ILE A 210 6.30 -9.38 -3.91
CA ILE A 210 6.01 -9.85 -5.26
C ILE A 210 5.13 -11.10 -5.24
N VAL A 211 5.50 -12.11 -4.45
CA VAL A 211 4.73 -13.36 -4.36
C VAL A 211 3.34 -13.10 -3.78
N GLY A 212 3.24 -12.33 -2.70
CA GLY A 212 1.98 -11.98 -2.06
C GLY A 212 1.04 -11.18 -2.98
N TRP A 213 1.60 -10.40 -3.93
CA TRP A 213 0.82 -9.61 -4.86
C TRP A 213 -0.04 -10.43 -5.82
N PHE A 214 0.34 -11.67 -6.09
CA PHE A 214 -0.53 -12.58 -6.86
C PHE A 214 -1.76 -12.96 -6.05
N GLY A 215 -1.66 -13.09 -4.72
CA GLY A 215 -2.82 -13.17 -3.83
C GLY A 215 -3.65 -11.91 -3.83
N PHE A 216 -3.00 -10.76 -3.80
CA PHE A 216 -3.63 -9.44 -3.84
C PHE A 216 -4.45 -9.23 -5.13
N ASN A 217 -3.83 -9.41 -6.31
CA ASN A 217 -4.49 -9.15 -7.60
C ASN A 217 -5.41 -10.31 -8.02
N VAL A 218 -4.91 -11.55 -8.09
CA VAL A 218 -5.66 -12.66 -8.68
C VAL A 218 -6.90 -13.00 -7.83
N MET A 219 -6.73 -13.02 -6.49
CA MET A 219 -7.83 -13.36 -5.58
C MET A 219 -8.85 -12.23 -5.41
N SER A 220 -8.58 -11.02 -5.90
CA SER A 220 -9.58 -9.95 -6.01
C SER A 220 -10.73 -10.30 -6.95
N ALA A 221 -10.59 -11.33 -7.81
CA ALA A 221 -11.69 -11.94 -8.54
C ALA A 221 -12.77 -12.53 -7.62
N GLN A 222 -12.46 -12.85 -6.38
CA GLN A 222 -13.31 -13.40 -5.31
C GLN A 222 -13.90 -14.80 -5.60
N THR A 223 -13.95 -15.23 -6.85
CA THR A 223 -14.48 -16.53 -7.27
C THR A 223 -13.60 -17.14 -8.34
N LEU A 224 -13.52 -18.48 -8.38
CA LEU A 224 -12.70 -19.22 -9.34
C LEU A 224 -13.20 -19.15 -10.79
N ASP A 225 -14.48 -18.83 -10.98
CA ASP A 225 -15.11 -18.73 -12.29
C ASP A 225 -14.87 -17.36 -12.99
N LYS A 226 -14.14 -16.45 -12.33
CA LYS A 226 -13.76 -15.16 -12.89
C LYS A 226 -12.36 -15.16 -13.49
N ILE A 227 -11.92 -14.03 -14.04
CA ILE A 227 -10.77 -13.86 -14.96
C ILE A 227 -9.41 -14.00 -14.24
N SER A 228 -9.18 -15.04 -13.47
CA SER A 228 -7.95 -15.21 -12.68
C SER A 228 -6.70 -15.38 -13.56
N GLY A 229 -6.79 -16.07 -14.71
CA GLY A 229 -5.65 -16.27 -15.61
C GLY A 229 -5.15 -14.99 -16.26
N LEU A 230 -6.06 -14.12 -16.72
CA LEU A 230 -5.72 -12.82 -17.30
C LEU A 230 -5.07 -11.91 -16.26
N VAL A 231 -5.64 -11.84 -15.05
CA VAL A 231 -5.10 -11.04 -13.93
C VAL A 231 -3.68 -11.48 -13.56
N ALA A 232 -3.44 -12.81 -13.51
CA ALA A 232 -2.11 -13.34 -13.20
C ALA A 232 -1.06 -12.92 -14.24
N VAL A 233 -1.38 -13.07 -15.52
CA VAL A 233 -0.46 -12.71 -16.62
C VAL A 233 -0.25 -11.20 -16.67
N ASN A 234 -1.29 -10.39 -16.51
CA ASN A 234 -1.18 -8.93 -16.50
C ASN A 234 -0.33 -8.44 -15.32
N SER A 235 -0.50 -9.04 -14.13
CA SER A 235 0.34 -8.76 -12.98
C SER A 235 1.81 -9.08 -13.24
N LEU A 236 2.09 -10.26 -13.85
CA LEU A 236 3.45 -10.67 -14.22
C LEU A 236 4.07 -9.71 -15.26
N MET A 237 3.32 -9.33 -16.28
CA MET A 237 3.83 -8.45 -17.34
C MET A 237 4.13 -7.04 -16.81
N ALA A 238 3.26 -6.48 -15.98
CA ALA A 238 3.50 -5.17 -15.35
C ALA A 238 4.69 -5.22 -14.38
N MET A 239 4.81 -6.27 -13.58
CA MET A 239 5.95 -6.51 -12.71
C MET A 239 7.28 -6.50 -13.49
N VAL A 240 7.34 -7.23 -14.59
CA VAL A 240 8.53 -7.32 -15.46
C VAL A 240 8.83 -5.97 -16.11
N GLY A 241 7.80 -5.28 -16.62
CA GLY A 241 7.94 -3.94 -17.21
C GLY A 241 8.54 -2.93 -16.21
N GLY A 242 8.00 -2.91 -15.00
CA GLY A 242 8.51 -2.06 -13.92
C GLY A 242 9.96 -2.37 -13.53
N THR A 243 10.31 -3.66 -13.46
CA THR A 243 11.67 -4.11 -13.14
C THR A 243 12.68 -3.65 -14.21
N ILE A 244 12.39 -3.92 -15.48
CA ILE A 244 13.29 -3.58 -16.61
C ILE A 244 13.51 -2.07 -16.65
N THR A 245 12.44 -1.29 -16.53
CA THR A 245 12.55 0.17 -16.62
C THR A 245 13.27 0.75 -15.40
N ALA A 246 13.01 0.24 -14.19
CA ALA A 246 13.73 0.66 -13.00
C ALA A 246 15.23 0.30 -13.05
N LEU A 247 15.59 -0.85 -13.64
CA LEU A 247 16.98 -1.24 -13.88
C LEU A 247 17.69 -0.23 -14.79
N LEU A 248 17.05 0.10 -15.92
CA LEU A 248 17.65 0.98 -16.92
C LEU A 248 17.77 2.44 -16.41
N MET A 249 16.69 2.97 -15.85
CA MET A 249 16.64 4.37 -15.39
C MET A 249 17.33 4.57 -14.04
N GLY A 250 17.31 3.58 -13.17
CA GLY A 250 17.99 3.57 -11.87
C GLY A 250 19.46 3.21 -11.93
N LYS A 251 20.02 2.97 -13.13
CA LYS A 251 21.45 2.69 -13.36
C LYS A 251 21.97 1.55 -12.49
N ASN A 252 21.24 0.45 -12.44
CA ASN A 252 21.54 -0.76 -11.65
C ASN A 252 21.53 -0.57 -10.12
N ASP A 253 20.98 0.53 -9.60
CA ASP A 253 20.82 0.70 -8.16
C ASP A 253 19.89 -0.39 -7.60
N PRO A 254 20.34 -1.19 -6.60
CA PRO A 254 19.56 -2.30 -6.08
C PRO A 254 18.25 -1.86 -5.40
N GLY A 255 18.19 -0.68 -4.83
CA GLY A 255 16.98 -0.11 -4.26
C GLY A 255 15.91 0.11 -5.34
N PHE A 256 16.29 0.73 -6.47
CA PHE A 256 15.37 0.90 -7.59
C PHE A 256 14.98 -0.43 -8.24
N VAL A 257 15.94 -1.32 -8.46
CA VAL A 257 15.68 -2.62 -9.12
C VAL A 257 14.68 -3.47 -8.32
N HIS A 258 14.80 -3.52 -6.97
CA HIS A 258 13.88 -4.30 -6.15
C HIS A 258 12.52 -3.63 -5.92
N ASN A 259 12.42 -2.31 -6.04
CA ASN A 259 11.13 -1.60 -5.98
C ASN A 259 10.45 -1.45 -7.36
N GLY A 260 11.17 -1.63 -8.46
CA GLY A 260 10.63 -1.60 -9.82
C GLY A 260 9.46 -2.55 -10.07
N PRO A 261 9.57 -3.84 -9.73
CA PRO A 261 8.45 -4.77 -9.82
C PRO A 261 7.25 -4.34 -9.00
N LEU A 262 7.46 -3.76 -7.82
CA LEU A 262 6.38 -3.26 -6.96
C LEU A 262 5.66 -2.07 -7.62
N ALA A 263 6.39 -1.16 -8.27
CA ALA A 263 5.79 -0.05 -9.02
C ALA A 263 4.86 -0.55 -10.13
N GLY A 264 5.31 -1.56 -10.90
CA GLY A 264 4.50 -2.19 -11.93
C GLY A 264 3.25 -2.86 -11.39
N LEU A 265 3.39 -3.62 -10.28
CA LEU A 265 2.29 -4.31 -9.62
C LEU A 265 1.27 -3.33 -9.03
N VAL A 266 1.71 -2.23 -8.41
CA VAL A 266 0.84 -1.14 -7.94
C VAL A 266 -0.01 -0.58 -9.09
N ALA A 267 0.63 -0.27 -10.21
CA ALA A 267 -0.06 0.38 -11.31
C ALA A 267 -1.06 -0.53 -12.04
N VAL A 268 -0.83 -1.83 -12.07
CA VAL A 268 -1.71 -2.75 -12.80
C VAL A 268 -2.95 -3.17 -11.99
N CYS A 269 -2.96 -2.97 -10.66
CA CYS A 269 -4.04 -3.44 -9.79
C CYS A 269 -5.43 -3.00 -10.26
N ALA A 270 -5.60 -1.76 -10.76
CA ALA A 270 -6.91 -1.22 -11.12
C ALA A 270 -7.51 -1.89 -12.37
N GLY A 271 -6.70 -2.32 -13.31
CA GLY A 271 -7.18 -2.83 -14.60
C GLY A 271 -6.56 -4.16 -15.01
N SER A 272 -6.00 -4.91 -14.06
CA SER A 272 -5.40 -6.22 -14.34
C SER A 272 -6.40 -7.24 -14.90
N ASP A 273 -7.68 -7.06 -14.64
CA ASP A 273 -8.80 -7.86 -15.16
C ASP A 273 -9.26 -7.44 -16.57
N LEU A 274 -8.83 -6.27 -17.06
CA LEU A 274 -9.35 -5.66 -18.29
C LEU A 274 -8.33 -5.55 -19.42
N MET A 275 -7.05 -5.36 -19.09
CA MET A 275 -6.02 -5.01 -20.05
C MET A 275 -5.57 -6.20 -20.89
N HIS A 276 -5.09 -5.91 -22.10
CA HIS A 276 -4.26 -6.87 -22.83
C HIS A 276 -2.87 -6.98 -22.17
N PRO A 277 -2.22 -8.16 -22.10
CA PRO A 277 -0.92 -8.33 -21.46
C PRO A 277 0.20 -7.39 -21.94
N LEU A 278 0.20 -7.00 -23.21
CA LEU A 278 1.13 -5.97 -23.73
C LEU A 278 0.82 -4.58 -23.16
N GLY A 279 -0.46 -4.26 -22.96
CA GLY A 279 -0.88 -3.04 -22.26
C GLY A 279 -0.38 -3.02 -20.81
N ALA A 280 -0.53 -4.14 -20.10
CA ALA A 280 -0.03 -4.30 -18.74
C ALA A 280 1.51 -4.14 -18.67
N LEU A 281 2.27 -4.66 -19.62
CA LEU A 281 3.71 -4.44 -19.73
C LEU A 281 4.04 -2.94 -19.84
N VAL A 282 3.34 -2.21 -20.72
CA VAL A 282 3.53 -0.76 -20.90
C VAL A 282 3.18 0.00 -19.60
N VAL A 283 2.07 -0.36 -18.97
CA VAL A 283 1.66 0.23 -17.67
C VAL A 283 2.77 0.06 -16.64
N GLY A 284 3.36 -1.13 -16.54
CA GLY A 284 4.49 -1.41 -15.66
C GLY A 284 5.75 -0.63 -16.02
N CYS A 285 6.09 -0.52 -17.31
CA CYS A 285 7.24 0.26 -17.77
C CYS A 285 7.11 1.74 -17.37
N VAL A 286 5.94 2.34 -17.57
CA VAL A 286 5.66 3.73 -17.18
C VAL A 286 5.76 3.89 -15.65
N ALA A 287 5.22 2.94 -14.89
CA ALA A 287 5.29 2.98 -13.42
C ALA A 287 6.73 2.89 -12.90
N GLY A 288 7.56 2.01 -13.45
CA GLY A 288 8.98 1.92 -13.12
C GLY A 288 9.73 3.22 -13.39
N ALA A 289 9.49 3.85 -14.55
CA ALA A 289 10.05 5.16 -14.90
C ALA A 289 9.58 6.26 -13.93
N LEU A 290 8.26 6.33 -13.70
CA LEU A 290 7.64 7.31 -12.81
C LEU A 290 8.22 7.22 -11.39
N PHE A 291 8.36 6.00 -10.86
CA PHE A 291 8.95 5.77 -9.56
C PHE A 291 10.37 6.31 -9.46
N VAL A 292 11.27 5.92 -10.37
CA VAL A 292 12.69 6.33 -10.32
C VAL A 292 12.84 7.86 -10.45
N ILE A 293 12.13 8.46 -11.41
CA ILE A 293 12.18 9.92 -11.64
C ILE A 293 11.66 10.66 -10.42
N MET A 294 10.46 10.29 -9.95
CA MET A 294 9.78 11.01 -8.88
C MET A 294 10.42 10.78 -7.52
N PHE A 295 10.96 9.60 -7.23
CA PHE A 295 11.78 9.37 -6.04
C PHE A 295 12.99 10.34 -6.03
N THR A 296 13.70 10.41 -7.15
CA THR A 296 14.88 11.25 -7.28
C THR A 296 14.53 12.75 -7.13
N LEU A 297 13.46 13.21 -7.77
CA LEU A 297 12.99 14.59 -7.66
C LEU A 297 12.53 14.94 -6.24
N THR A 298 11.77 14.06 -5.60
CA THR A 298 11.24 14.21 -4.23
C THR A 298 12.37 14.39 -3.24
N GLN A 299 13.37 13.49 -3.27
CA GLN A 299 14.48 13.51 -2.34
C GLN A 299 15.50 14.64 -2.63
N ASN A 300 15.89 14.83 -3.90
CA ASN A 300 17.02 15.66 -4.24
C ASN A 300 16.62 17.11 -4.56
N LYS A 301 15.50 17.31 -5.26
CA LYS A 301 15.07 18.65 -5.70
C LYS A 301 14.11 19.29 -4.69
N TRP A 302 13.08 18.54 -4.29
CA TRP A 302 12.06 19.09 -3.38
C TRP A 302 12.45 18.95 -1.91
N LYS A 303 13.48 18.15 -1.61
CA LYS A 303 13.98 17.90 -0.25
C LYS A 303 12.89 17.41 0.71
N ILE A 304 12.01 16.58 0.19
CA ILE A 304 11.02 15.84 0.97
C ILE A 304 11.62 14.48 1.30
N ASP A 305 11.86 14.21 2.58
CA ASP A 305 12.52 13.00 3.06
C ASP A 305 11.53 11.83 3.22
N ASP A 306 11.05 11.33 2.10
CA ASP A 306 10.26 10.11 2.00
C ASP A 306 11.21 8.91 1.94
N VAL A 307 11.41 8.22 3.08
CA VAL A 307 12.56 7.30 3.27
C VAL A 307 12.59 6.18 2.25
N LEU A 308 11.48 5.48 2.04
CA LEU A 308 11.36 4.40 1.06
C LEU A 308 10.78 4.86 -0.28
N GLY A 309 10.43 6.13 -0.41
CA GLY A 309 9.79 6.64 -1.62
C GLY A 309 8.35 6.14 -1.78
N VAL A 310 7.61 6.06 -0.69
CA VAL A 310 6.26 5.48 -0.70
C VAL A 310 5.26 6.35 -1.46
N TRP A 311 5.42 7.67 -1.44
CA TRP A 311 4.58 8.53 -2.26
C TRP A 311 4.82 8.33 -3.77
N PRO A 312 6.05 8.34 -4.31
CA PRO A 312 6.29 7.98 -5.70
C PRO A 312 5.84 6.56 -6.06
N LEU A 313 6.17 5.59 -5.19
CA LEU A 313 5.91 4.17 -5.46
C LEU A 313 4.42 3.82 -5.41
N HIS A 314 3.73 4.23 -4.35
CA HIS A 314 2.32 3.89 -4.14
C HIS A 314 1.39 5.02 -4.56
N GLY A 315 1.67 6.27 -4.16
CA GLY A 315 0.83 7.42 -4.46
C GLY A 315 0.75 7.70 -5.97
N LEU A 316 1.89 7.92 -6.61
CA LEU A 316 1.91 8.28 -8.03
C LEU A 316 1.69 7.08 -8.95
N CYS A 317 2.33 5.93 -8.68
CA CYS A 317 2.09 4.73 -9.50
C CYS A 317 0.66 4.20 -9.33
N GLY A 318 0.04 4.34 -8.14
CA GLY A 318 -1.37 4.01 -7.94
C GLY A 318 -2.32 4.95 -8.69
N THR A 319 -2.02 6.26 -8.66
CA THR A 319 -2.75 7.26 -9.47
C THR A 319 -2.64 6.96 -10.97
N TRP A 320 -1.43 6.63 -11.43
CA TRP A 320 -1.21 6.16 -12.81
C TRP A 320 -2.04 4.92 -13.11
N GLY A 321 -2.09 3.95 -12.20
CA GLY A 321 -2.88 2.72 -12.37
C GLY A 321 -4.36 2.97 -12.57
N GLY A 322 -4.96 3.85 -11.76
CA GLY A 322 -6.35 4.26 -11.93
C GLY A 322 -6.64 4.86 -13.30
N ILE A 323 -5.74 5.72 -13.80
CA ILE A 323 -5.86 6.34 -15.14
C ILE A 323 -5.61 5.29 -16.24
N ALA A 324 -4.58 4.45 -16.07
CA ALA A 324 -4.19 3.43 -17.03
C ALA A 324 -5.29 2.38 -17.26
N ALA A 325 -6.12 2.07 -16.26
CA ALA A 325 -7.27 1.21 -16.41
C ALA A 325 -8.26 1.77 -17.45
N GLY A 326 -8.51 3.08 -17.46
CA GLY A 326 -9.37 3.73 -18.46
C GLY A 326 -8.77 3.77 -19.88
N ILE A 327 -7.45 3.79 -19.97
CA ILE A 327 -6.75 3.81 -21.27
C ILE A 327 -6.65 2.39 -21.84
N PHE A 328 -6.00 1.49 -21.11
CA PHE A 328 -5.64 0.14 -21.60
C PHE A 328 -6.76 -0.89 -21.41
N GLY A 329 -7.78 -0.60 -20.61
CA GLY A 329 -9.00 -1.40 -20.54
C GLY A 329 -9.91 -1.22 -21.76
N SER A 330 -9.67 -0.19 -22.59
CA SER A 330 -10.44 0.08 -23.81
C SER A 330 -10.28 -1.04 -24.84
N GLN A 331 -11.37 -1.40 -25.52
CA GLN A 331 -11.38 -2.36 -26.63
C GLN A 331 -10.49 -1.95 -27.80
N SER A 332 -10.34 -0.64 -28.04
CA SER A 332 -9.46 -0.11 -29.10
C SER A 332 -7.98 -0.45 -28.90
N LEU A 333 -7.57 -0.72 -27.65
CA LEU A 333 -6.23 -1.14 -27.28
C LEU A 333 -6.16 -2.64 -26.89
N GLY A 334 -7.18 -3.41 -27.28
CA GLY A 334 -7.24 -4.85 -27.02
C GLY A 334 -7.71 -5.22 -25.60
N GLY A 335 -8.23 -4.27 -24.85
CA GLY A 335 -8.85 -4.51 -23.54
C GLY A 335 -10.27 -5.05 -23.68
N LEU A 336 -10.87 -5.47 -22.55
CA LEU A 336 -12.22 -6.03 -22.51
C LEU A 336 -13.33 -4.97 -22.62
N GLY A 337 -13.02 -3.69 -22.42
CA GLY A 337 -14.01 -2.61 -22.33
C GLY A 337 -14.70 -2.53 -20.96
N GLY A 338 -15.84 -1.82 -20.93
CA GLY A 338 -16.60 -1.61 -19.67
C GLY A 338 -15.97 -0.60 -18.73
N VAL A 339 -15.08 0.24 -19.24
CA VAL A 339 -14.41 1.33 -18.51
C VAL A 339 -14.37 2.58 -19.37
N ASN A 340 -14.46 3.72 -18.70
CA ASN A 340 -14.44 5.04 -19.31
C ASN A 340 -13.34 5.90 -18.68
N LEU A 341 -12.50 6.51 -19.51
CA LEU A 341 -11.38 7.34 -19.02
C LEU A 341 -11.84 8.48 -18.11
N ASN A 342 -12.97 9.11 -18.39
CA ASN A 342 -13.48 10.21 -17.56
C ASN A 342 -13.91 9.71 -16.18
N ALA A 343 -14.55 8.53 -16.09
CA ALA A 343 -14.89 7.90 -14.82
C ALA A 343 -13.62 7.56 -14.01
N GLN A 344 -12.60 7.03 -14.69
CA GLN A 344 -11.33 6.71 -14.06
C GLN A 344 -10.59 7.96 -13.55
N LEU A 345 -10.56 9.03 -14.32
CA LEU A 345 -9.99 10.31 -13.91
C LEU A 345 -10.72 10.87 -12.68
N MET A 346 -12.07 10.84 -12.72
CA MET A 346 -12.90 11.36 -11.63
C MET A 346 -12.75 10.55 -10.34
N GLY A 347 -12.87 9.23 -10.40
CA GLY A 347 -12.71 8.35 -9.24
C GLY A 347 -11.30 8.40 -8.66
N THR A 348 -10.28 8.43 -9.52
CA THR A 348 -8.88 8.59 -9.10
C THR A 348 -8.66 9.94 -8.40
N ALA A 349 -9.17 11.03 -8.96
CA ALA A 349 -9.05 12.36 -8.35
C ALA A 349 -9.76 12.45 -6.99
N LEU A 350 -10.93 11.81 -6.85
CA LEU A 350 -11.64 11.71 -5.58
C LEU A 350 -10.83 10.93 -4.53
N GLY A 351 -10.26 9.78 -4.90
CA GLY A 351 -9.41 8.99 -4.00
C GLY A 351 -8.16 9.75 -3.54
N VAL A 352 -7.48 10.40 -4.46
CA VAL A 352 -6.30 11.23 -4.17
C VAL A 352 -6.67 12.42 -3.26
N GLY A 353 -7.74 13.14 -3.58
CA GLY A 353 -8.22 14.28 -2.78
C GLY A 353 -8.63 13.86 -1.37
N TRP A 354 -9.35 12.76 -1.24
CA TRP A 354 -9.74 12.17 0.04
C TRP A 354 -8.54 11.75 0.88
N ALA A 355 -7.56 11.08 0.27
CA ALA A 355 -6.34 10.64 0.93
C ALA A 355 -5.50 11.81 1.44
N LEU A 356 -5.31 12.85 0.63
CA LEU A 356 -4.61 14.08 1.03
C LEU A 356 -5.28 14.74 2.22
N LEU A 357 -6.61 14.91 2.16
CA LEU A 357 -7.38 15.51 3.24
C LEU A 357 -7.27 14.67 4.51
N GLY A 358 -7.50 13.35 4.41
CA GLY A 358 -7.39 12.43 5.53
C GLY A 358 -6.01 12.45 6.18
N GLY A 359 -4.95 12.42 5.37
CA GLY A 359 -3.57 12.51 5.86
C GLY A 359 -3.26 13.82 6.57
N LEU A 360 -3.69 14.96 5.99
CA LEU A 360 -3.54 16.28 6.62
C LEU A 360 -4.27 16.38 7.94
N VAL A 361 -5.52 15.92 8.00
CA VAL A 361 -6.34 15.97 9.23
C VAL A 361 -5.75 15.06 10.30
N VAL A 362 -5.44 13.81 9.97
CA VAL A 362 -4.94 12.84 10.97
C VAL A 362 -3.57 13.26 11.50
N TYR A 363 -2.58 13.42 10.63
CA TYR A 363 -1.22 13.75 11.07
C TYR A 363 -1.08 15.20 11.55
N GLY A 364 -1.87 16.12 11.00
CA GLY A 364 -1.94 17.50 11.49
C GLY A 364 -2.47 17.58 12.92
N SER A 365 -3.57 16.89 13.23
CA SER A 365 -4.14 16.81 14.56
C SER A 365 -3.18 16.17 15.56
N LEU A 366 -2.58 15.04 15.20
CA LEU A 366 -1.62 14.35 16.08
C LEU A 366 -0.35 15.18 16.31
N LYS A 367 0.10 15.93 15.30
CA LYS A 367 1.24 16.84 15.46
C LYS A 367 0.97 17.91 16.52
N VAL A 368 -0.24 18.49 16.51
CA VAL A 368 -0.63 19.53 17.48
C VAL A 368 -0.88 18.96 18.87
N LEU A 369 -1.54 17.79 18.95
CA LEU A 369 -1.99 17.23 20.23
C LEU A 369 -0.86 16.56 21.04
N MET A 370 0.06 15.87 20.38
CA MET A 370 1.04 15.05 21.09
C MET A 370 2.45 15.04 20.45
N GLY A 371 2.61 15.73 19.33
CA GLY A 371 3.85 15.69 18.55
C GLY A 371 4.07 14.33 17.90
N ILE A 372 4.47 14.33 16.64
CA ILE A 372 4.61 13.11 15.83
C ILE A 372 6.06 12.72 15.56
N LYS A 373 7.02 13.62 15.81
CA LYS A 373 8.44 13.45 15.49
C LYS A 373 9.26 13.18 16.73
N MET A 374 10.21 12.25 16.64
CA MET A 374 11.25 12.00 17.64
C MET A 374 12.15 13.24 17.83
N SER A 375 12.76 13.39 19.01
CA SER A 375 13.76 14.44 19.22
C SER A 375 15.03 14.18 18.42
N PRO A 376 15.88 15.20 18.21
CA PRO A 376 17.17 15.00 17.55
C PRO A 376 18.05 13.96 18.24
N GLU A 377 18.00 13.88 19.57
CA GLU A 377 18.75 12.94 20.40
C GLU A 377 18.21 11.51 20.16
N GLU A 378 16.88 11.32 20.22
CA GLU A 378 16.25 10.03 19.93
C GLU A 378 16.53 9.56 18.49
N GLU A 379 16.49 10.46 17.50
CA GLU A 379 16.90 10.14 16.12
C GLU A 379 18.38 9.79 16.02
N TYR A 380 19.24 10.41 16.86
CA TYR A 380 20.67 10.13 16.88
C TYR A 380 20.96 8.75 17.47
N GLU A 381 20.33 8.39 18.57
CA GLU A 381 20.46 7.05 19.19
C GLU A 381 19.79 5.97 18.35
N GLY A 382 18.62 6.26 17.79
CA GLY A 382 17.79 5.37 17.01
C GLY A 382 16.66 4.74 17.79
N ALA A 383 15.58 4.41 17.08
CA ALA A 383 14.35 3.90 17.69
C ALA A 383 14.53 2.52 18.35
N ASP A 384 15.49 1.72 17.93
CA ASP A 384 15.76 0.40 18.53
C ASP A 384 16.13 0.54 20.00
N LEU A 385 17.00 1.49 20.34
CA LEU A 385 17.41 1.74 21.73
C LEU A 385 16.43 2.63 22.48
N THR A 386 15.90 3.68 21.85
CA THR A 386 15.03 4.64 22.53
C THR A 386 13.64 4.09 22.84
N VAL A 387 13.09 3.24 21.96
CA VAL A 387 11.76 2.65 22.10
C VAL A 387 11.82 1.22 22.62
N HIS A 388 12.64 0.36 22.01
CA HIS A 388 12.65 -1.09 22.24
C HIS A 388 13.74 -1.55 23.22
N LYS A 389 14.71 -0.70 23.56
CA LYS A 389 15.81 -0.98 24.50
C LYS A 389 16.74 -2.13 24.07
N ILE A 390 16.78 -2.45 22.78
CA ILE A 390 17.60 -3.52 22.22
C ILE A 390 17.99 -3.18 20.78
N SER A 391 19.18 -3.60 20.33
CA SER A 391 19.60 -3.51 18.94
C SER A 391 19.23 -4.78 18.17
N ALA A 392 19.17 -4.69 16.83
CA ALA A 392 18.88 -5.85 15.97
C ALA A 392 19.96 -6.95 16.04
N THR A 393 21.18 -6.59 16.38
CA THR A 393 22.32 -7.50 16.61
C THR A 393 22.91 -7.15 17.96
N PRO A 394 22.32 -7.61 19.07
CA PRO A 394 22.85 -7.32 20.41
C PRO A 394 24.26 -7.92 20.54
N ASP A 395 25.18 -7.11 21.05
CA ASP A 395 26.53 -7.59 21.36
C ASP A 395 26.47 -8.67 22.43
N ARG A 396 27.41 -9.62 22.40
CA ARG A 396 27.44 -10.76 23.35
C ARG A 396 27.62 -10.34 24.82
N GLU A 397 27.92 -9.08 25.06
CA GLU A 397 28.20 -8.51 26.39
C GLU A 397 27.00 -7.90 27.08
N VAL A 398 25.82 -7.92 26.49
CA VAL A 398 24.60 -7.48 27.19
C VAL A 398 24.17 -8.59 28.14
N SER A 399 24.65 -8.52 29.37
CA SER A 399 24.14 -9.34 30.47
C SER A 399 22.73 -8.86 30.81
N TRP A 400 21.80 -9.76 30.79
CA TRP A 400 20.44 -9.56 31.31
C TRP A 400 20.45 -9.46 32.83
#